data_03fedfe0c23c000c2445af7de715fa46
#
_entry.id   03fedfe0c23c000c2445af7de715fa46
#
_cell.length_a   1.000
_cell.length_b   1.000
_cell.length_c   1.000
_cell.angle_alpha   90.00
_cell.angle_beta   90.00
_cell.angle_gamma   90.00
#
_symmetry.space_group_name_H-M   'P 1'
#
loop_
_entity.id
_entity.type
_entity.pdbx_description
1 polymer ?
#
loop_
_entity_poly.entity_id
_entity_poly.type
_entity_poly.pdbx_seq_one_letter_code
_entity_poly.pdbx_strand_id
1 'polypeptide(L)'
;MENGVMMQYFEWNLPNDGKLWKQLKEDASHLHDIGVTAVWIPPAYKADEQQDEGYATYDLYDLGEFEQKGTVRTKYGTKDELKEMIGELHKYHIAVYLDVVLNHKAGGDFTEKFMVVEVDPKERNKALGEPYEIQGWTGYSFHGRKDKYSDFKWHWYHFSGTGFDDAKKRSGVFQIQGEG
;
A
#
# COMPACT_ATOMS: atom_id res chain seq x y z
N MET A 1 -25.02 16.07 -18.76
CA MET A 1 -24.00 15.14 -18.27
C MET A 1 -22.78 15.39 -19.15
N GLU A 2 -21.70 15.91 -18.60
CA GLU A 2 -20.45 16.03 -19.37
C GLU A 2 -19.86 14.63 -19.54
N ASN A 3 -19.43 14.31 -20.76
CA ASN A 3 -18.75 13.06 -21.04
C ASN A 3 -17.33 13.15 -20.46
N GLY A 4 -17.00 12.32 -19.50
CA GLY A 4 -15.67 12.25 -18.93
C GLY A 4 -14.84 11.14 -19.58
N VAL A 5 -13.52 11.35 -19.70
CA VAL A 5 -12.53 10.36 -20.12
C VAL A 5 -11.55 10.17 -18.97
N MET A 6 -11.50 8.96 -18.42
CA MET A 6 -10.51 8.58 -17.40
C MET A 6 -9.40 7.74 -18.04
N MET A 7 -8.16 8.12 -17.78
CA MET A 7 -6.98 7.37 -18.21
C MET A 7 -6.27 6.74 -17.01
N GLN A 8 -6.00 5.43 -17.06
CA GLN A 8 -5.04 4.80 -16.15
C GLN A 8 -3.63 5.22 -16.57
N TYR A 9 -2.95 6.01 -15.73
CA TYR A 9 -1.62 6.55 -16.03
C TYR A 9 -0.51 5.73 -15.37
N PHE A 10 -0.59 4.43 -15.41
CA PHE A 10 0.45 3.49 -14.98
C PHE A 10 0.24 2.11 -15.59
N GLU A 11 1.30 1.33 -15.57
CA GLU A 11 1.30 -0.08 -15.94
C GLU A 11 2.20 -0.86 -14.99
N TRP A 12 2.10 -2.20 -14.99
CA TRP A 12 2.75 -3.05 -14.00
C TRP A 12 4.29 -2.97 -14.02
N ASN A 13 4.88 -2.87 -15.22
CA ASN A 13 6.34 -2.93 -15.39
C ASN A 13 7.02 -1.56 -15.43
N LEU A 14 6.41 -0.53 -14.84
CA LEU A 14 7.07 0.78 -14.74
C LEU A 14 8.43 0.67 -14.03
N PRO A 15 9.46 1.42 -14.50
CA PRO A 15 10.77 1.41 -13.88
C PRO A 15 10.74 1.99 -12.46
N ASN A 16 11.63 1.48 -11.59
CA ASN A 16 11.80 2.03 -10.24
C ASN A 16 12.77 3.24 -10.28
N ASP A 17 12.45 4.26 -11.07
CA ASP A 17 13.30 5.44 -11.25
C ASP A 17 12.79 6.72 -10.55
N GLY A 18 11.59 6.63 -9.92
CA GLY A 18 10.98 7.74 -9.19
C GLY A 18 10.49 8.89 -10.05
N LYS A 19 10.20 8.66 -11.34
CA LYS A 19 9.87 9.75 -12.27
C LYS A 19 8.41 9.86 -12.65
N LEU A 20 7.55 8.92 -12.27
CA LEU A 20 6.16 8.90 -12.72
C LEU A 20 5.43 10.21 -12.41
N TRP A 21 5.60 10.76 -11.21
CA TRP A 21 4.95 12.02 -10.84
C TRP A 21 5.42 13.19 -11.70
N LYS A 22 6.71 13.25 -12.04
CA LYS A 22 7.26 14.28 -12.92
C LYS A 22 6.74 14.15 -14.35
N GLN A 23 6.72 12.94 -14.88
CA GLN A 23 6.21 12.65 -16.22
C GLN A 23 4.74 13.03 -16.33
N LEU A 24 3.91 12.61 -15.39
CA LEU A 24 2.48 12.94 -15.39
C LEU A 24 2.24 14.45 -15.25
N LYS A 25 3.06 15.15 -14.45
CA LYS A 25 3.04 16.62 -14.36
C LYS A 25 3.35 17.28 -15.70
N GLU A 26 4.38 16.80 -16.41
CA GLU A 26 4.80 17.31 -17.71
C GLU A 26 3.74 17.05 -18.80
N ASP A 27 3.04 15.91 -18.71
CA ASP A 27 2.01 15.52 -19.68
C ASP A 27 0.64 16.21 -19.46
N ALA A 28 0.47 16.98 -18.40
CA ALA A 28 -0.84 17.56 -18.02
C ALA A 28 -1.52 18.35 -19.15
N SER A 29 -0.76 19.20 -19.86
CA SER A 29 -1.26 19.96 -21.01
C SER A 29 -1.69 19.05 -22.16
N HIS A 30 -0.87 18.08 -22.52
CA HIS A 30 -1.18 17.12 -23.58
C HIS A 30 -2.43 16.30 -23.27
N LEU A 31 -2.55 15.80 -22.03
CA LEU A 31 -3.72 15.05 -21.59
C LEU A 31 -5.01 15.88 -21.71
N HIS A 32 -4.94 17.15 -21.33
CA HIS A 32 -6.06 18.10 -21.51
C HIS A 32 -6.43 18.26 -23.00
N ASP A 33 -5.44 18.49 -23.86
CA ASP A 33 -5.64 18.75 -25.29
C ASP A 33 -6.29 17.56 -26.03
N ILE A 34 -6.02 16.33 -25.57
CA ILE A 34 -6.64 15.10 -26.12
C ILE A 34 -7.96 14.73 -25.42
N GLY A 35 -8.44 15.57 -24.49
CA GLY A 35 -9.76 15.43 -23.85
C GLY A 35 -9.81 14.51 -22.62
N VAL A 36 -8.68 14.18 -21.98
CA VAL A 36 -8.66 13.47 -20.70
C VAL A 36 -9.17 14.40 -19.59
N THR A 37 -10.16 13.96 -18.81
CA THR A 37 -10.75 14.71 -17.71
C THR A 37 -10.41 14.15 -16.34
N ALA A 38 -9.86 12.94 -16.28
CA ALA A 38 -9.44 12.30 -15.06
C ALA A 38 -8.27 11.33 -15.31
N VAL A 39 -7.39 11.19 -14.33
CA VAL A 39 -6.34 10.16 -14.30
C VAL A 39 -6.50 9.27 -13.08
N TRP A 40 -6.27 7.97 -13.27
CA TRP A 40 -6.12 7.00 -12.21
C TRP A 40 -4.64 6.71 -12.02
N ILE A 41 -4.12 7.02 -10.83
CA ILE A 41 -2.72 6.83 -10.47
C ILE A 41 -2.55 5.61 -9.56
N PRO A 42 -1.37 4.97 -9.56
CA PRO A 42 -1.09 3.82 -8.70
C PRO A 42 -1.07 4.22 -7.22
N PRO A 43 -1.01 3.23 -6.29
CA PRO A 43 -0.87 3.52 -4.86
C PRO A 43 0.33 4.42 -4.59
N ALA A 44 0.11 5.59 -3.96
CA ALA A 44 1.15 6.61 -3.76
C ALA A 44 1.83 6.53 -2.39
N TYR A 45 1.36 5.65 -1.50
CA TYR A 45 1.92 5.48 -0.15
C TYR A 45 3.05 4.45 -0.12
N LYS A 46 3.78 4.41 1.01
CA LYS A 46 4.93 3.53 1.20
C LYS A 46 4.53 2.06 1.17
N ALA A 47 5.16 1.31 0.30
CA ALA A 47 5.15 -0.14 0.25
C ALA A 47 6.27 -0.75 1.13
N ASP A 48 6.31 -2.06 1.25
CA ASP A 48 7.34 -2.79 2.00
C ASP A 48 8.72 -2.75 1.33
N GLU A 49 8.78 -2.51 0.02
CA GLU A 49 10.00 -2.29 -0.76
C GLU A 49 9.84 -1.10 -1.71
N GLN A 50 10.95 -0.42 -2.06
CA GLN A 50 10.93 0.72 -2.97
C GLN A 50 10.43 0.38 -4.37
N GLN A 51 10.72 -0.82 -4.84
CA GLN A 51 10.37 -1.29 -6.19
C GLN A 51 8.93 -1.77 -6.32
N ASP A 52 8.22 -2.00 -5.20
CA ASP A 52 6.83 -2.47 -5.21
C ASP A 52 5.90 -1.43 -5.83
N GLU A 53 4.90 -1.89 -6.56
CA GLU A 53 3.90 -1.06 -7.23
C GLU A 53 2.96 -0.35 -6.25
N GLY A 54 3.12 -0.54 -4.94
CA GLY A 54 2.33 0.02 -3.85
C GLY A 54 1.28 -0.94 -3.29
N TYR A 55 1.15 -2.15 -3.86
CA TYR A 55 0.18 -3.15 -3.40
C TYR A 55 0.64 -3.93 -2.17
N ALA A 56 1.94 -4.03 -1.90
CA ALA A 56 2.48 -4.49 -0.62
C ALA A 56 2.47 -3.34 0.41
N THR A 57 1.29 -2.92 0.83
CA THR A 57 1.05 -1.70 1.62
C THR A 57 1.72 -1.76 2.99
N TYR A 58 2.67 -0.86 3.26
CA TYR A 58 3.31 -0.70 4.57
C TYR A 58 2.72 0.46 5.37
N ASP A 59 2.86 1.72 4.93
CA ASP A 59 2.40 2.90 5.67
C ASP A 59 1.55 3.84 4.82
N LEU A 60 0.24 3.89 5.08
CA LEU A 60 -0.72 4.74 4.39
C LEU A 60 -0.49 6.24 4.61
N TYR A 61 0.24 6.62 5.67
CA TYR A 61 0.54 8.01 6.00
C TYR A 61 1.88 8.50 5.43
N ASP A 62 2.65 7.63 4.77
CA ASP A 62 3.91 7.97 4.14
C ASP A 62 3.78 7.96 2.61
N LEU A 63 3.63 9.13 2.03
CA LEU A 63 3.54 9.33 0.57
C LEU A 63 4.91 9.54 -0.11
N GLY A 64 5.98 8.99 0.46
CA GLY A 64 7.35 9.23 0.00
C GLY A 64 7.97 10.46 0.69
N GLU A 65 7.74 10.60 1.99
CA GLU A 65 8.24 11.70 2.84
C GLU A 65 9.27 11.22 3.87
N PHE A 66 9.16 9.98 4.36
CA PHE A 66 9.96 9.48 5.47
C PHE A 66 10.92 8.38 5.02
N GLU A 67 12.09 8.33 5.68
CA GLU A 67 13.02 7.20 5.53
C GLU A 67 12.42 5.96 6.21
N GLN A 68 11.80 5.09 5.41
CA GLN A 68 11.20 3.84 5.82
C GLN A 68 11.43 2.79 4.74
N LYS A 69 11.65 1.54 5.15
CA LYS A 69 11.97 0.42 4.22
C LYS A 69 13.16 0.71 3.29
N GLY A 70 14.16 1.44 3.84
CA GLY A 70 15.42 1.76 3.14
C GLY A 70 15.28 2.83 2.06
N THR A 71 14.21 3.63 2.08
CA THR A 71 13.97 4.67 1.08
C THR A 71 13.09 5.79 1.60
N VAL A 72 13.32 7.02 1.09
CA VAL A 72 12.39 8.15 1.29
C VAL A 72 11.29 8.11 0.25
N ARG A 73 11.60 8.06 -1.04
CA ARG A 73 10.61 8.03 -2.12
C ARG A 73 9.88 6.69 -2.22
N THR A 74 8.71 6.71 -2.82
CA THR A 74 8.07 5.48 -3.35
C THR A 74 8.69 5.11 -4.72
N LYS A 75 8.24 4.03 -5.33
CA LYS A 75 8.61 3.67 -6.73
C LYS A 75 8.45 4.85 -7.68
N TYR A 76 7.44 5.68 -7.45
CA TYR A 76 6.94 6.70 -8.38
C TYR A 76 7.46 8.11 -8.12
N GLY A 77 7.95 8.39 -6.93
CA GLY A 77 8.50 9.70 -6.55
C GLY A 77 8.30 10.04 -5.08
N THR A 78 8.57 11.28 -4.74
CA THR A 78 8.39 11.86 -3.41
C THR A 78 7.00 12.47 -3.23
N LYS A 79 6.62 12.75 -1.98
CA LYS A 79 5.36 13.43 -1.64
C LYS A 79 5.24 14.82 -2.27
N ASP A 80 6.34 15.57 -2.33
CA ASP A 80 6.29 16.92 -2.91
C ASP A 80 6.06 16.84 -4.42
N GLU A 81 6.72 15.92 -5.13
CA GLU A 81 6.49 15.67 -6.55
C GLU A 81 5.05 15.22 -6.83
N LEU A 82 4.47 14.35 -5.98
CA LEU A 82 3.06 13.96 -6.05
C LEU A 82 2.13 15.18 -5.92
N LYS A 83 2.36 16.05 -4.94
CA LYS A 83 1.55 17.26 -4.73
C LYS A 83 1.66 18.25 -5.89
N GLU A 84 2.86 18.44 -6.41
CA GLU A 84 3.10 19.30 -7.58
C GLU A 84 2.37 18.76 -8.82
N MET A 85 2.43 17.45 -9.06
CA MET A 85 1.73 16.78 -10.15
C MET A 85 0.22 16.98 -10.04
N ILE A 86 -0.38 16.73 -8.86
CA ILE A 86 -1.81 16.93 -8.60
C ILE A 86 -2.18 18.40 -8.86
N GLY A 87 -1.38 19.33 -8.35
CA GLY A 87 -1.60 20.77 -8.54
C GLY A 87 -1.57 21.19 -10.02
N GLU A 88 -0.68 20.58 -10.81
CA GLU A 88 -0.61 20.85 -12.25
C GLU A 88 -1.83 20.30 -12.99
N LEU A 89 -2.21 19.04 -12.76
CA LEU A 89 -3.41 18.44 -13.38
C LEU A 89 -4.68 19.23 -13.07
N HIS A 90 -4.83 19.72 -11.84
CA HIS A 90 -5.96 20.55 -11.46
C HIS A 90 -6.05 21.89 -12.23
N LYS A 91 -4.91 22.50 -12.61
CA LYS A 91 -4.93 23.71 -13.49
C LYS A 91 -5.53 23.41 -14.85
N TYR A 92 -5.38 22.18 -15.34
CA TYR A 92 -5.98 21.70 -16.58
C TYR A 92 -7.34 21.04 -16.40
N HIS A 93 -7.96 21.19 -15.23
CA HIS A 93 -9.26 20.59 -14.89
C HIS A 93 -9.30 19.05 -14.99
N ILE A 94 -8.16 18.40 -14.78
CA ILE A 94 -8.04 16.94 -14.76
C ILE A 94 -8.12 16.46 -13.31
N ALA A 95 -9.12 15.64 -13.00
CA ALA A 95 -9.28 15.02 -11.68
C ALA A 95 -8.25 13.88 -11.46
N VAL A 96 -7.80 13.68 -10.22
CA VAL A 96 -6.87 12.61 -9.87
C VAL A 96 -7.56 11.61 -8.95
N TYR A 97 -7.53 10.33 -9.35
CA TYR A 97 -8.05 9.20 -8.59
C TYR A 97 -6.88 8.32 -8.15
N LEU A 98 -6.73 8.17 -6.84
CA LEU A 98 -5.69 7.34 -6.24
C LEU A 98 -6.18 5.90 -6.08
N ASP A 99 -5.37 4.94 -6.50
CA ASP A 99 -5.56 3.54 -6.12
C ASP A 99 -5.26 3.35 -4.63
N VAL A 100 -6.22 2.80 -3.88
CA VAL A 100 -6.09 2.66 -2.42
C VAL A 100 -6.31 1.21 -2.00
N VAL A 101 -5.27 0.60 -1.45
CA VAL A 101 -5.31 -0.76 -0.89
C VAL A 101 -5.53 -0.69 0.62
N LEU A 102 -6.76 -0.97 1.05
CA LEU A 102 -7.17 -0.95 2.46
C LEU A 102 -7.40 -2.36 3.04
N ASN A 103 -7.28 -3.40 2.21
CA ASN A 103 -7.61 -4.77 2.59
C ASN A 103 -6.52 -5.46 3.41
N HIS A 104 -5.25 -5.15 3.18
CA HIS A 104 -4.12 -5.85 3.78
C HIS A 104 -2.92 -4.93 4.01
N LYS A 105 -1.94 -5.45 4.75
CA LYS A 105 -0.63 -4.83 4.96
C LYS A 105 0.48 -5.84 4.70
N ALA A 106 1.66 -5.32 4.33
CA ALA A 106 2.90 -6.08 4.16
C ALA A 106 4.06 -5.39 4.86
N GLY A 107 5.18 -6.08 5.01
CA GLY A 107 6.42 -5.53 5.54
C GLY A 107 6.37 -5.16 7.04
N GLY A 108 5.70 -5.98 7.88
CA GLY A 108 5.70 -5.76 9.33
C GLY A 108 7.10 -5.53 9.90
N ASP A 109 7.24 -4.69 10.91
CA ASP A 109 8.51 -4.31 11.52
C ASP A 109 9.02 -5.36 12.52
N PHE A 110 8.10 -6.10 13.14
CA PHE A 110 8.42 -7.16 14.09
C PHE A 110 7.36 -8.26 14.10
N THR A 111 7.77 -9.42 14.60
CA THR A 111 6.88 -10.57 14.75
C THR A 111 6.21 -10.57 16.14
N GLU A 112 5.00 -11.11 16.18
CA GLU A 112 4.23 -11.33 17.39
C GLU A 112 3.75 -12.78 17.44
N LYS A 113 3.48 -13.29 18.66
CA LYS A 113 2.90 -14.61 18.90
C LYS A 113 1.41 -14.46 19.20
N PHE A 114 0.61 -15.27 18.54
CA PHE A 114 -0.85 -15.29 18.72
C PHE A 114 -1.46 -16.63 18.28
N MET A 115 -2.66 -16.88 18.75
CA MET A 115 -3.40 -18.09 18.41
C MET A 115 -4.09 -17.96 17.06
N VAL A 116 -4.06 -19.03 16.29
CA VAL A 116 -4.74 -19.13 14.99
C VAL A 116 -5.44 -20.46 14.82
N VAL A 117 -6.43 -20.48 13.93
CA VAL A 117 -6.92 -21.70 13.29
C VAL A 117 -6.47 -21.67 11.84
N GLU A 118 -5.80 -22.74 11.38
CA GLU A 118 -5.52 -22.91 9.97
C GLU A 118 -6.79 -23.31 9.23
N VAL A 119 -7.09 -22.67 8.12
CA VAL A 119 -8.30 -22.90 7.35
C VAL A 119 -7.99 -23.33 5.92
N ASP A 120 -8.96 -23.99 5.29
CA ASP A 120 -8.84 -24.43 3.90
C ASP A 120 -8.71 -23.21 2.97
N PRO A 121 -7.72 -23.17 2.06
CA PRO A 121 -7.52 -22.02 1.16
C PRO A 121 -8.69 -21.76 0.21
N LYS A 122 -9.49 -22.78 -0.10
CA LYS A 122 -10.65 -22.69 -0.99
C LYS A 122 -11.96 -22.47 -0.23
N GLU A 123 -12.05 -22.97 1.00
CA GLU A 123 -13.21 -22.86 1.89
C GLU A 123 -12.76 -22.23 3.22
N ARG A 124 -12.50 -20.92 3.26
CA ARG A 124 -11.90 -20.23 4.41
C ARG A 124 -12.70 -20.26 5.71
N ASN A 125 -13.92 -20.73 5.70
CA ASN A 125 -14.75 -21.03 6.87
C ASN A 125 -14.59 -22.46 7.39
N LYS A 126 -13.76 -23.31 6.74
CA LYS A 126 -13.49 -24.69 7.13
C LYS A 126 -12.13 -24.78 7.84
N ALA A 127 -12.17 -25.03 9.15
CA ALA A 127 -10.98 -25.29 9.95
C ALA A 127 -10.32 -26.63 9.54
N LEU A 128 -8.99 -26.63 9.48
CA LEU A 128 -8.18 -27.83 9.21
C LEU A 128 -7.68 -28.52 10.48
N GLY A 129 -7.91 -27.96 11.65
CA GLY A 129 -7.49 -28.51 12.94
C GLY A 129 -7.88 -27.60 14.10
N GLU A 130 -7.35 -27.94 15.29
CA GLU A 130 -7.53 -27.16 16.50
C GLU A 130 -6.66 -25.89 16.50
N PRO A 131 -7.02 -24.85 17.28
CA PRO A 131 -6.21 -23.65 17.42
C PRO A 131 -4.80 -23.95 17.95
N TYR A 132 -3.79 -23.24 17.43
CA TYR A 132 -2.41 -23.33 17.89
C TYR A 132 -1.68 -21.98 17.74
N GLU A 133 -0.58 -21.80 18.48
CA GLU A 133 0.24 -20.59 18.44
C GLU A 133 1.15 -20.57 17.18
N ILE A 134 1.16 -19.43 16.50
CA ILE A 134 2.13 -19.13 15.45
C ILE A 134 2.90 -17.85 15.79
N GLN A 135 3.92 -17.54 14.98
CA GLN A 135 4.61 -16.25 14.99
C GLN A 135 4.42 -15.56 13.64
N GLY A 136 3.77 -14.39 13.64
CA GLY A 136 3.46 -13.65 12.42
C GLY A 136 4.05 -12.24 12.40
N TRP A 137 4.32 -11.70 11.21
CA TRP A 137 4.80 -10.33 10.98
C TRP A 137 3.63 -9.35 11.01
N THR A 138 3.13 -9.06 12.20
CA THR A 138 1.91 -8.26 12.42
C THR A 138 2.16 -6.94 13.16
N GLY A 139 3.37 -6.73 13.66
CA GLY A 139 3.72 -5.50 14.35
C GLY A 139 4.21 -4.41 13.41
N TYR A 140 3.59 -3.22 13.46
CA TYR A 140 3.99 -2.05 12.66
C TYR A 140 4.17 -0.85 13.58
N SER A 141 5.38 -0.32 13.65
CA SER A 141 5.78 0.79 14.52
C SER A 141 6.01 2.10 13.78
N PHE A 142 6.28 2.05 12.48
CA PHE A 142 6.50 3.23 11.62
C PHE A 142 7.56 4.20 12.16
N HIS A 143 8.69 3.68 12.63
CA HIS A 143 9.73 4.46 13.32
C HIS A 143 10.26 5.65 12.51
N GLY A 144 10.37 5.53 11.19
CA GLY A 144 10.85 6.60 10.32
C GLY A 144 9.92 7.81 10.31
N ARG A 145 8.65 7.61 10.55
CA ARG A 145 7.63 8.67 10.59
C ARG A 145 7.57 9.41 11.94
N LYS A 146 8.07 8.83 13.03
CA LYS A 146 8.09 9.43 14.37
C LYS A 146 6.73 9.98 14.81
N ASP A 147 5.69 9.18 14.59
CA ASP A 147 4.28 9.46 14.92
C ASP A 147 3.67 10.69 14.20
N LYS A 148 4.37 11.29 13.24
CA LYS A 148 3.80 12.36 12.40
C LYS A 148 2.57 11.81 11.65
N TYR A 149 1.48 12.53 11.66
CA TYR A 149 0.14 12.24 11.11
C TYR A 149 -0.68 11.19 11.88
N SER A 150 -0.08 10.23 12.58
CA SER A 150 -0.76 9.24 13.40
C SER A 150 0.24 8.54 14.32
N ASP A 151 -0.11 8.34 15.56
CA ASP A 151 0.61 7.54 16.56
C ASP A 151 0.12 6.08 16.61
N PHE A 152 -0.89 5.73 15.82
CA PHE A 152 -1.46 4.39 15.78
C PHE A 152 -0.42 3.36 15.33
N LYS A 153 -0.32 2.27 16.11
CA LYS A 153 0.52 1.10 15.82
C LYS A 153 -0.37 -0.10 15.52
N TRP A 154 0.07 -0.91 14.58
CA TRP A 154 -0.64 -2.15 14.29
C TRP A 154 -0.04 -3.30 15.08
N HIS A 155 -0.93 -4.16 15.57
CA HIS A 155 -0.62 -5.38 16.28
C HIS A 155 -1.49 -6.52 15.73
N TRP A 156 -1.14 -7.77 16.09
CA TRP A 156 -1.83 -8.96 15.59
C TRP A 156 -3.36 -8.90 15.73
N TYR A 157 -3.87 -8.32 16.80
CA TYR A 157 -5.31 -8.21 17.08
C TYR A 157 -6.07 -7.18 16.20
N HIS A 158 -5.37 -6.44 15.36
CA HIS A 158 -5.98 -5.59 14.33
C HIS A 158 -6.19 -6.32 12.99
N PHE A 159 -5.79 -7.59 12.89
CA PHE A 159 -5.90 -8.38 11.68
C PHE A 159 -6.81 -9.58 11.89
N SER A 160 -7.59 -9.94 10.86
CA SER A 160 -8.41 -11.15 10.85
C SER A 160 -7.62 -12.42 10.50
N GLY A 161 -6.43 -12.28 9.89
CA GLY A 161 -5.61 -13.41 9.49
C GLY A 161 -4.24 -13.01 8.97
N THR A 162 -3.39 -14.01 8.79
CA THR A 162 -2.06 -13.90 8.18
C THR A 162 -1.78 -15.05 7.23
N GLY A 163 -0.87 -14.84 6.30
CA GLY A 163 -0.49 -15.83 5.29
C GLY A 163 0.79 -16.59 5.61
N PHE A 164 1.50 -16.28 6.71
CA PHE A 164 2.81 -16.84 6.99
C PHE A 164 3.06 -17.07 8.49
N ASP A 165 3.55 -18.26 8.84
CA ASP A 165 4.06 -18.62 10.17
C ASP A 165 5.59 -18.53 10.15
N ASP A 166 6.13 -17.51 10.78
CA ASP A 166 7.58 -17.27 10.81
C ASP A 166 8.33 -18.29 11.65
N ALA A 167 7.72 -18.84 12.71
CA ALA A 167 8.36 -19.86 13.55
C ALA A 167 8.61 -21.16 12.78
N LYS A 168 7.69 -21.55 11.91
CA LYS A 168 7.81 -22.78 11.08
C LYS A 168 8.25 -22.50 9.65
N LYS A 169 8.47 -21.22 9.28
CA LYS A 169 8.86 -20.77 7.93
C LYS A 169 7.96 -21.36 6.83
N ARG A 170 6.64 -21.32 7.06
CA ARG A 170 5.68 -21.86 6.10
C ARG A 170 4.53 -20.92 5.82
N SER A 171 4.04 -20.96 4.59
CA SER A 171 2.81 -20.29 4.17
C SER A 171 1.57 -21.12 4.50
N GLY A 172 0.45 -20.44 4.69
CA GLY A 172 -0.86 -21.05 4.97
C GLY A 172 -1.94 -19.97 5.00
N VAL A 173 -3.15 -20.34 5.32
CA VAL A 173 -4.23 -19.39 5.59
C VAL A 173 -4.59 -19.52 7.07
N PHE A 174 -4.13 -18.57 7.85
CA PHE A 174 -4.23 -18.59 9.30
C PHE A 174 -5.24 -17.54 9.76
N GLN A 175 -6.37 -17.97 10.25
CA GLN A 175 -7.38 -17.11 10.87
C GLN A 175 -6.98 -16.83 12.31
N ILE A 176 -6.80 -15.56 12.65
CA ILE A 176 -6.41 -15.13 14.00
C ILE A 176 -7.57 -15.36 14.98
N GLN A 177 -7.24 -15.81 16.18
CA GLN A 177 -8.17 -16.10 17.26
C GLN A 177 -7.87 -15.21 18.47
N GLY A 178 -8.94 -14.78 19.18
CA GLY A 178 -8.81 -13.94 20.37
C GLY A 178 -8.97 -12.44 20.08
N GLU A 179 -9.02 -11.69 21.18
CA GLU A 179 -9.10 -10.22 21.21
C GLU A 179 -7.84 -9.71 21.93
N GLY A 180 -7.35 -8.52 21.52
CA GLY A 180 -6.20 -7.85 22.13
C GLY A 180 -6.58 -6.93 23.29
#